data_3a8512232414ec2b9895ce915c1eb901
#
_entry.id   3a8512232414ec2b9895ce915c1eb901
#
_cell.length_a   1.000
_cell.length_b   1.000
_cell.length_c   1.000
_cell.angle_alpha   90.00
_cell.angle_beta   90.00
_cell.angle_gamma   90.00
#
_symmetry.space_group_name_H-M   'P 1'
#
loop_
_entity.id
_entity.type
_entity.pdbx_description
1 polymer ?
#
loop_
_entity_poly.entity_id
_entity_poly.type
_entity_poly.pdbx_seq_one_letter_code
_entity_poly.pdbx_strand_id
1 'polypeptide(L)'
;MYKTFFSLFALIILVSCSNQDEGNAYPESKKIDFIENIHGYEISDSYRWLEDFTSDDSIDWVERQNDFTKKYIGKNKFKRDIGKYLEKIWENESISIPYRIEDKTFYYFNDGTFQQSKLMIKDCDECEERILIDPNTFSEDGTISLGGTSVNNN
;
A
#
# COMPACT_ATOMS: atom_id res chain seq x y z
N MET A 1 -47.44 25.69 -37.18
CA MET A 1 -47.20 24.40 -36.51
C MET A 1 -45.70 24.07 -36.30
N TYR A 2 -44.78 24.49 -37.14
CA TYR A 2 -43.33 24.19 -36.98
C TYR A 2 -42.63 24.97 -35.85
N LYS A 3 -43.08 26.17 -35.48
CA LYS A 3 -42.43 26.98 -34.44
C LYS A 3 -42.60 26.42 -33.01
N THR A 4 -43.71 25.75 -32.73
CA THR A 4 -43.99 25.14 -31.42
C THR A 4 -43.26 23.82 -31.24
N PHE A 5 -42.99 23.08 -32.30
CA PHE A 5 -42.20 21.83 -32.25
C PHE A 5 -40.73 22.09 -32.00
N PHE A 6 -40.17 23.16 -32.54
CA PHE A 6 -38.77 23.54 -32.35
C PHE A 6 -38.49 24.00 -30.90
N SER A 7 -39.49 24.70 -30.30
CA SER A 7 -39.36 25.14 -28.89
C SER A 7 -39.41 23.98 -27.88
N LEU A 8 -40.19 22.93 -28.19
CA LEU A 8 -40.31 21.75 -27.35
C LEU A 8 -39.03 20.86 -27.44
N PHE A 9 -38.39 20.80 -28.61
CA PHE A 9 -37.17 20.07 -28.84
C PHE A 9 -35.97 20.75 -28.16
N ALA A 10 -35.92 22.08 -28.15
CA ALA A 10 -34.89 22.85 -27.45
C ALA A 10 -34.97 22.69 -25.90
N LEU A 11 -36.16 22.49 -25.34
CA LEU A 11 -36.39 22.29 -23.92
C LEU A 11 -35.89 20.90 -23.43
N ILE A 12 -35.97 19.90 -24.30
CA ILE A 12 -35.50 18.52 -23.98
C ILE A 12 -33.96 18.44 -23.90
N ILE A 13 -33.25 19.26 -24.67
CA ILE A 13 -31.77 19.28 -24.66
C ILE A 13 -31.21 19.88 -23.36
N LEU A 14 -31.93 20.76 -22.67
CA LEU A 14 -31.50 21.40 -21.44
C LEU A 14 -31.60 20.49 -20.20
N VAL A 15 -32.34 19.38 -20.27
CA VAL A 15 -32.50 18.43 -19.15
C VAL A 15 -31.40 17.33 -19.17
N SER A 16 -30.62 17.22 -20.24
CA SER A 16 -29.65 16.14 -20.44
C SER A 16 -28.30 16.35 -19.75
N CYS A 17 -28.07 17.44 -19.02
CA CYS A 17 -26.78 17.77 -18.39
C CYS A 17 -26.77 17.69 -16.86
N SER A 18 -27.68 16.96 -16.22
CA SER A 18 -27.69 16.79 -14.78
C SER A 18 -27.53 15.33 -14.32
N ASN A 19 -26.70 14.56 -14.99
CA ASN A 19 -26.11 13.40 -14.32
C ASN A 19 -24.94 13.92 -13.49
N GLN A 20 -25.22 14.51 -12.34
CA GLN A 20 -24.26 14.52 -11.27
C GLN A 20 -24.10 13.06 -10.83
N ASP A 21 -22.91 12.53 -11.00
CA ASP A 21 -22.48 11.30 -10.35
C ASP A 21 -22.59 11.52 -8.82
N GLU A 22 -23.77 11.33 -8.25
CA GLU A 22 -23.99 11.36 -6.79
C GLU A 22 -23.24 10.24 -6.06
N GLY A 23 -22.41 9.47 -6.77
CA GLY A 23 -21.87 8.22 -6.26
C GLY A 23 -20.52 8.29 -5.55
N ASN A 24 -19.68 9.29 -5.80
CA ASN A 24 -18.28 9.23 -5.38
C ASN A 24 -17.69 10.60 -4.98
N ALA A 25 -18.40 11.37 -4.13
CA ALA A 25 -17.77 12.53 -3.50
C ALA A 25 -16.63 12.03 -2.57
N TYR A 26 -15.40 12.39 -2.91
CA TYR A 26 -14.24 12.10 -2.06
C TYR A 26 -14.37 12.82 -0.71
N PRO A 27 -13.87 12.23 0.40
CA PRO A 27 -13.82 12.92 1.67
C PRO A 27 -13.03 14.23 1.55
N GLU A 28 -13.57 15.28 2.14
CA GLU A 28 -12.94 16.60 2.10
C GLU A 28 -11.59 16.61 2.80
N SER A 29 -10.61 17.29 2.22
CA SER A 29 -9.30 17.53 2.79
C SER A 29 -9.18 18.96 3.26
N LYS A 30 -8.90 19.14 4.55
CA LYS A 30 -8.71 20.45 5.21
C LYS A 30 -7.55 21.20 4.54
N LYS A 31 -7.78 22.47 4.23
CA LYS A 31 -6.71 23.37 3.78
C LYS A 31 -6.37 24.38 4.87
N ILE A 32 -5.10 24.63 5.05
CA ILE A 32 -4.58 25.65 5.97
C ILE A 32 -3.76 26.67 5.19
N ASP A 33 -3.68 27.89 5.73
CA ASP A 33 -2.74 28.90 5.24
C ASP A 33 -1.38 28.66 5.89
N PHE A 34 -0.49 28.01 5.17
CA PHE A 34 0.88 27.75 5.59
C PHE A 34 1.84 28.20 4.50
N ILE A 35 2.82 29.02 4.88
CA ILE A 35 3.87 29.50 3.98
C ILE A 35 5.22 29.20 4.63
N GLU A 36 6.08 28.51 3.93
CA GLU A 36 7.45 28.22 4.33
C GLU A 36 8.44 29.02 3.48
N ASN A 37 9.49 29.54 4.11
CA ASN A 37 10.59 30.16 3.36
C ASN A 37 11.72 29.16 3.19
N ILE A 38 11.96 28.72 1.96
CA ILE A 38 13.05 27.79 1.61
C ILE A 38 14.02 28.53 0.69
N HIS A 39 15.24 28.74 1.14
CA HIS A 39 16.30 29.44 0.39
C HIS A 39 15.89 30.81 -0.14
N GLY A 40 15.05 31.55 0.61
CA GLY A 40 14.58 32.89 0.22
C GLY A 40 13.32 32.89 -0.67
N TYR A 41 12.73 31.74 -0.95
CA TYR A 41 11.47 31.62 -1.69
C TYR A 41 10.33 31.27 -0.74
N GLU A 42 9.23 31.98 -0.87
CA GLU A 42 7.98 31.67 -0.16
C GLU A 42 7.23 30.57 -0.90
N ILE A 43 7.02 29.44 -0.21
CA ILE A 43 6.30 28.27 -0.73
C ILE A 43 5.04 28.07 0.08
N SER A 44 3.87 28.18 -0.57
CA SER A 44 2.58 27.89 0.04
C SER A 44 2.28 26.40 0.00
N ASP A 45 1.94 25.80 1.15
CA ASP A 45 1.55 24.40 1.27
C ASP A 45 0.32 24.25 2.15
N SER A 46 -0.84 24.19 1.53
CA SER A 46 -2.12 24.06 2.25
C SER A 46 -2.30 22.71 2.95
N TYR A 47 -1.45 21.75 2.70
CA TYR A 47 -1.53 20.41 3.26
C TYR A 47 -0.35 20.04 4.16
N ARG A 48 0.45 21.00 4.59
CA ARG A 48 1.60 20.80 5.49
C ARG A 48 1.26 20.01 6.75
N TRP A 49 0.05 20.13 7.24
CA TRP A 49 -0.43 19.43 8.43
C TRP A 49 -0.42 17.90 8.28
N LEU A 50 -0.45 17.36 7.04
CA LEU A 50 -0.36 15.92 6.78
C LEU A 50 1.05 15.35 7.01
N GLU A 51 2.09 16.19 7.12
CA GLU A 51 3.45 15.71 7.44
C GLU A 51 3.55 15.17 8.88
N ASP A 52 2.72 15.66 9.79
CA ASP A 52 2.57 15.07 11.11
C ASP A 52 1.55 13.92 11.06
N PHE A 53 2.02 12.74 10.63
CA PHE A 53 1.20 11.54 10.52
C PHE A 53 0.76 10.96 11.88
N THR A 54 1.23 11.51 13.02
CA THR A 54 0.84 11.12 14.37
C THR A 54 -0.24 12.01 14.96
N SER A 55 -0.55 13.14 14.32
CA SER A 55 -1.62 14.04 14.77
C SER A 55 -3.01 13.44 14.58
N ASP A 56 -3.94 13.78 15.47
CA ASP A 56 -5.34 13.35 15.39
C ASP A 56 -5.98 13.75 14.05
N ASP A 57 -5.69 14.96 13.54
CA ASP A 57 -6.19 15.45 12.26
C ASP A 57 -5.75 14.55 11.09
N SER A 58 -4.48 14.12 11.07
CA SER A 58 -3.93 13.25 10.02
C SER A 58 -4.49 11.83 10.11
N ILE A 59 -4.59 11.30 11.33
CA ILE A 59 -5.18 9.98 11.59
C ILE A 59 -6.64 9.95 11.13
N ASP A 60 -7.47 10.92 11.54
CA ASP A 60 -8.88 11.01 11.13
C ASP A 60 -9.02 11.13 9.60
N TRP A 61 -8.16 11.94 8.96
CA TRP A 61 -8.17 12.05 7.50
C TRP A 61 -7.87 10.72 6.82
N VAL A 62 -6.83 10.00 7.27
CA VAL A 62 -6.46 8.68 6.75
C VAL A 62 -7.61 7.67 6.91
N GLU A 63 -8.25 7.66 8.09
CA GLU A 63 -9.39 6.76 8.35
C GLU A 63 -10.55 7.05 7.40
N ARG A 64 -10.94 8.32 7.21
CA ARG A 64 -12.00 8.70 6.26
C ARG A 64 -11.67 8.32 4.81
N GLN A 65 -10.42 8.52 4.36
CA GLN A 65 -9.98 8.11 3.03
C GLN A 65 -10.00 6.60 2.86
N ASN A 66 -9.56 5.86 3.88
CA ASN A 66 -9.57 4.40 3.87
C ASN A 66 -11.00 3.85 3.83
N ASP A 67 -11.91 4.41 4.58
CA ASP A 67 -13.31 3.98 4.59
C ASP A 67 -14.00 4.23 3.25
N PHE A 68 -13.74 5.39 2.65
CA PHE A 68 -14.22 5.67 1.30
C PHE A 68 -13.67 4.66 0.29
N THR A 69 -12.37 4.42 0.32
CA THR A 69 -11.70 3.45 -0.56
C THR A 69 -12.24 2.04 -0.37
N LYS A 70 -12.39 1.58 0.87
CA LYS A 70 -12.96 0.26 1.19
C LYS A 70 -14.38 0.11 0.64
N LYS A 71 -15.23 1.15 0.80
CA LYS A 71 -16.60 1.16 0.26
C LYS A 71 -16.61 1.13 -1.27
N TYR A 72 -15.72 1.89 -1.91
CA TYR A 72 -15.62 1.94 -3.37
C TYR A 72 -15.13 0.61 -3.96
N ILE A 73 -13.99 0.11 -3.49
CA ILE A 73 -13.40 -1.17 -3.94
C ILE A 73 -14.29 -2.35 -3.54
N GLY A 74 -14.96 -2.27 -2.37
CA GLY A 74 -15.83 -3.34 -1.87
C GLY A 74 -17.01 -3.66 -2.78
N LYS A 75 -17.46 -2.69 -3.60
CA LYS A 75 -18.51 -2.89 -4.60
C LYS A 75 -18.05 -3.71 -5.82
N ASN A 76 -16.73 -3.88 -6.00
CA ASN A 76 -16.19 -4.60 -7.14
C ASN A 76 -16.33 -6.12 -6.94
N LYS A 77 -17.13 -6.76 -7.81
CA LYS A 77 -17.39 -8.20 -7.76
C LYS A 77 -16.13 -9.06 -7.93
N PHE A 78 -15.12 -8.54 -8.59
CA PHE A 78 -13.87 -9.28 -8.83
C PHE A 78 -12.89 -9.26 -7.65
N LYS A 79 -13.09 -8.35 -6.65
CA LYS A 79 -12.17 -8.23 -5.52
C LYS A 79 -11.93 -9.57 -4.81
N ARG A 80 -13.02 -10.29 -4.52
CA ARG A 80 -12.96 -11.58 -3.82
C ARG A 80 -12.25 -12.65 -4.65
N ASP A 81 -12.52 -12.69 -5.95
CA ASP A 81 -11.95 -13.72 -6.84
C ASP A 81 -10.47 -13.46 -7.09
N ILE A 82 -10.08 -12.19 -7.25
CA ILE A 82 -8.68 -11.77 -7.32
C ILE A 82 -7.95 -12.10 -6.01
N GLY A 83 -8.55 -11.81 -4.84
CA GLY A 83 -7.98 -12.14 -3.53
C GLY A 83 -7.65 -13.62 -3.42
N LYS A 84 -8.62 -14.50 -3.68
CA LYS A 84 -8.42 -15.96 -3.67
C LYS A 84 -7.33 -16.44 -4.64
N TYR A 85 -7.24 -15.80 -5.81
CA TYR A 85 -6.21 -16.15 -6.77
C TYR A 85 -4.82 -15.71 -6.29
N LEU A 86 -4.71 -14.54 -5.69
CA LEU A 86 -3.46 -14.05 -5.12
C LEU A 86 -3.01 -14.91 -3.93
N GLU A 87 -3.91 -15.28 -3.02
CA GLU A 87 -3.62 -16.20 -1.92
C GLU A 87 -2.98 -17.50 -2.46
N LYS A 88 -3.61 -18.12 -3.46
CA LYS A 88 -3.11 -19.34 -4.06
C LYS A 88 -1.73 -19.20 -4.71
N ILE A 89 -1.41 -18.02 -5.27
CA ILE A 89 -0.10 -17.75 -5.89
C ILE A 89 0.95 -17.44 -4.81
N TRP A 90 0.55 -16.80 -3.73
CA TRP A 90 1.46 -16.34 -2.69
C TRP A 90 1.89 -17.45 -1.72
N GLU A 91 1.04 -18.45 -1.52
CA GLU A 91 1.32 -19.61 -0.67
C GLU A 91 2.30 -20.59 -1.34
N ASN A 92 3.44 -20.09 -1.81
CA ASN A 92 4.49 -20.92 -2.39
C ASN A 92 5.78 -20.78 -1.61
N GLU A 93 6.44 -21.92 -1.39
CA GLU A 93 7.79 -21.93 -0.85
C GLU A 93 8.74 -21.15 -1.78
N SER A 94 9.59 -20.35 -1.19
CA SER A 94 10.62 -19.57 -1.88
C SER A 94 11.96 -19.66 -1.19
N ILE A 95 13.00 -19.87 -1.98
CA ILE A 95 14.39 -19.90 -1.55
C ILE A 95 15.15 -18.88 -2.38
N SER A 96 15.90 -17.99 -1.73
CA SER A 96 16.79 -17.06 -2.44
C SER A 96 17.97 -17.79 -3.04
N ILE A 97 18.69 -17.13 -3.95
CA ILE A 97 19.97 -17.65 -4.43
C ILE A 97 20.90 -17.76 -3.21
N PRO A 98 21.42 -18.97 -2.89
CA PRO A 98 22.38 -19.13 -1.81
C PRO A 98 23.69 -18.40 -2.11
N TYR A 99 24.31 -17.84 -1.08
CA TYR A 99 25.64 -17.27 -1.18
C TYR A 99 26.57 -17.90 -0.14
N ARG A 100 27.82 -18.12 -0.54
CA ARG A 100 28.81 -18.80 0.28
C ARG A 100 29.88 -17.83 0.77
N ILE A 101 30.23 -17.94 2.05
CA ILE A 101 31.36 -17.23 2.67
C ILE A 101 32.15 -18.27 3.46
N GLU A 102 33.38 -18.50 3.03
CA GLU A 102 34.24 -19.62 3.54
C GLU A 102 33.48 -20.96 3.39
N ASP A 103 33.31 -21.69 4.50
CA ASP A 103 32.63 -22.98 4.51
C ASP A 103 31.11 -22.88 4.76
N LYS A 104 30.61 -21.66 4.98
CA LYS A 104 29.21 -21.42 5.35
C LYS A 104 28.38 -20.97 4.17
N THR A 105 27.19 -21.52 4.06
CA THR A 105 26.20 -21.14 3.03
C THR A 105 25.02 -20.47 3.70
N PHE A 106 24.59 -19.33 3.14
CA PHE A 106 23.49 -18.52 3.63
C PHE A 106 22.43 -18.39 2.53
N TYR A 107 21.16 -18.37 2.89
CA TYR A 107 20.03 -18.12 1.99
C TYR A 107 18.81 -17.66 2.77
N TYR A 108 17.87 -17.01 2.09
CA TYR A 108 16.59 -16.67 2.66
C TYR A 108 15.56 -17.73 2.28
N PHE A 109 14.74 -18.12 3.25
CA PHE A 109 13.69 -19.12 3.10
C PHE A 109 12.34 -18.56 3.57
N ASN A 110 11.29 -18.82 2.80
CA ASN A 110 9.91 -18.60 3.18
C ASN A 110 9.07 -19.78 2.70
N ASP A 111 8.27 -20.37 3.57
CA ASP A 111 7.38 -21.49 3.22
C ASP A 111 6.07 -21.04 2.55
N GLY A 112 5.91 -19.73 2.31
CA GLY A 112 4.71 -19.12 1.76
C GLY A 112 3.71 -18.66 2.81
N THR A 113 3.90 -18.99 4.09
CA THR A 113 3.02 -18.58 5.19
C THR A 113 3.65 -17.53 6.10
N PHE A 114 4.98 -17.44 6.15
CA PHE A 114 5.69 -16.45 6.97
C PHE A 114 5.54 -15.05 6.38
N GLN A 115 5.29 -14.06 7.23
CA GLN A 115 5.27 -12.65 6.80
C GLN A 115 6.64 -12.18 6.29
N GLN A 116 7.72 -12.66 6.93
CA GLN A 116 9.10 -12.33 6.61
C GLN A 116 9.90 -13.60 6.31
N SER A 117 10.79 -13.55 5.32
CA SER A 117 11.70 -14.65 5.03
C SER A 117 12.72 -14.80 6.16
N LYS A 118 13.01 -16.04 6.57
CA LYS A 118 14.01 -16.38 7.55
C LYS A 118 15.40 -16.44 6.89
N LEU A 119 16.42 -15.94 7.54
CA LEU A 119 17.80 -16.15 7.12
C LEU A 119 18.29 -17.50 7.65
N MET A 120 18.62 -18.37 6.73
CA MET A 120 19.14 -19.72 7.01
C MET A 120 20.66 -19.75 6.88
N ILE A 121 21.27 -20.65 7.61
CA ILE A 121 22.71 -20.95 7.53
C ILE A 121 22.94 -22.45 7.50
N LYS A 122 23.90 -22.86 6.70
CA LYS A 122 24.51 -24.15 6.70
C LYS A 122 26.00 -23.98 7.02
N ASP A 123 26.44 -24.48 8.15
CA ASP A 123 27.78 -24.22 8.68
C ASP A 123 28.89 -24.98 7.93
N CYS A 124 28.56 -26.05 7.19
CA CYS A 124 29.44 -26.77 6.26
C CYS A 124 28.62 -27.52 5.21
N ASP A 125 29.23 -28.07 4.16
CA ASP A 125 28.52 -28.73 3.04
C ASP A 125 27.68 -29.94 3.49
N GLU A 126 28.09 -30.67 4.49
CA GLU A 126 27.41 -31.85 5.05
C GLU A 126 26.64 -31.56 6.34
N CYS A 127 26.69 -30.30 6.84
CA CYS A 127 25.99 -29.89 8.05
C CYS A 127 24.49 -29.76 7.79
N GLU A 128 23.69 -29.95 8.84
CA GLU A 128 22.26 -29.60 8.79
C GLU A 128 22.09 -28.07 8.74
N GLU A 129 21.07 -27.65 8.04
CA GLU A 129 20.69 -26.23 7.98
C GLU A 129 19.95 -25.81 9.24
N ARG A 130 20.12 -24.58 9.63
CA ARG A 130 19.43 -24.00 10.77
C ARG A 130 19.05 -22.55 10.53
N ILE A 131 18.05 -22.08 11.26
CA ILE A 131 17.68 -20.67 11.27
C ILE A 131 18.78 -19.86 11.93
N LEU A 132 19.34 -18.88 11.23
CA LEU A 132 20.26 -17.91 11.79
C LEU A 132 19.51 -16.71 12.38
N ILE A 133 18.55 -16.15 11.61
CA ILE A 133 17.72 -15.03 12.04
C ILE A 133 16.28 -15.28 11.58
N ASP A 134 15.33 -15.15 12.50
CA ASP A 134 13.90 -15.18 12.21
C ASP A 134 13.27 -13.81 12.48
N PRO A 135 13.05 -12.98 11.46
CA PRO A 135 12.44 -11.66 11.64
C PRO A 135 11.00 -11.71 12.15
N ASN A 136 10.31 -12.84 11.96
CA ASN A 136 8.93 -13.00 12.45
C ASN A 136 8.81 -12.99 13.97
N THR A 137 9.96 -13.10 14.67
CA THR A 137 10.04 -13.02 16.14
C THR A 137 10.33 -11.62 16.66
N PHE A 138 10.58 -10.63 15.78
CA PHE A 138 11.01 -9.29 16.19
C PHE A 138 9.85 -8.40 16.65
N SER A 139 8.65 -8.65 16.14
CA SER A 139 7.42 -7.94 16.53
C SER A 139 6.22 -8.85 16.43
N GLU A 140 5.21 -8.61 17.27
CA GLU A 140 3.96 -9.38 17.26
C GLU A 140 3.13 -9.14 15.99
N ASP A 141 3.23 -7.94 15.41
CA ASP A 141 2.49 -7.52 14.21
C ASP A 141 3.25 -7.79 12.89
N GLY A 142 4.47 -8.36 12.95
CA GLY A 142 5.29 -8.69 11.80
C GLY A 142 5.79 -7.50 10.98
N THR A 143 5.73 -6.28 11.54
CA THR A 143 6.14 -5.04 10.83
C THR A 143 7.64 -4.84 10.75
N ILE A 144 8.43 -5.60 11.55
CA ILE A 144 9.89 -5.50 11.55
C ILE A 144 10.48 -6.53 10.58
N SER A 145 11.29 -6.07 9.63
CA SER A 145 11.96 -6.90 8.63
C SER A 145 13.49 -6.68 8.64
N LEU A 146 14.22 -7.61 8.01
CA LEU A 146 15.65 -7.42 7.76
C LEU A 146 15.83 -6.49 6.54
N GLY A 147 16.51 -5.35 6.74
CA GLY A 147 16.84 -4.42 5.66
C GLY A 147 18.04 -4.87 4.81
N GLY A 148 18.86 -5.76 5.35
CA GLY A 148 20.04 -6.33 4.68
C GLY A 148 20.94 -7.03 5.68
N THR A 149 21.83 -7.89 5.17
CA THR A 149 22.82 -8.62 5.98
C THR A 149 24.20 -8.47 5.38
N SER A 150 25.20 -8.39 6.22
CA SER A 150 26.61 -8.44 5.85
C SER A 150 27.33 -9.40 6.78
N VAL A 151 28.18 -10.24 6.23
CA VAL A 151 28.98 -11.21 6.98
C VAL A 151 30.43 -10.72 7.04
N ASN A 152 31.00 -10.70 8.24
CA ASN A 152 32.39 -10.34 8.45
C ASN A 152 33.26 -11.62 8.46
N ASN A 153 34.38 -11.58 7.74
CA ASN A 153 35.36 -12.67 7.63
C ASN A 153 36.45 -12.60 8.76
N ASN A 154 36.04 -12.39 10.01
CA ASN A 154 37.00 -12.42 11.14
C ASN A 154 36.97 -13.75 11.86
#